data_9953e909b7f3d4a0eb20af0c573a202f
#
_entry.id   9953e909b7f3d4a0eb20af0c573a202f
#
_cell.length_a   1.000
_cell.length_b   1.000
_cell.length_c   1.000
_cell.angle_alpha   90.00
_cell.angle_beta   90.00
_cell.angle_gamma   90.00
#
_symmetry.space_group_name_H-M   'P 1'
#
loop_
_entity.id
_entity.type
_entity.pdbx_description
1 polymer ?
#
loop_
_entity_poly.entity_id
_entity_poly.type
_entity_poly.pdbx_seq_one_letter_code
_entity_poly.pdbx_strand_id
1 'polypeptide(L)'
;MHCFIRAPGVLLEPLVEGWAAFSSLSGESHLLNDESAAIVEALDLVQPLSSSAICKSLAQDCGMPTAEVERAIGSAWEQLIEAGLIREQSNASDPLQ
;
A
#
# COMPACT_ATOMS: atom_id res chain seq x y z
N MET A 1 2.83 9.58 -13.75
CA MET A 1 3.27 9.03 -12.46
C MET A 1 2.11 8.29 -11.82
N HIS A 2 2.36 7.08 -11.36
CA HIS A 2 1.33 6.29 -10.70
C HIS A 2 1.34 6.57 -9.22
N CYS A 3 0.17 6.91 -8.71
CA CYS A 3 -0.03 7.13 -7.29
C CYS A 3 -1.05 6.14 -6.77
N PHE A 4 -1.04 5.93 -5.47
CA PHE A 4 -1.89 4.93 -4.85
C PHE A 4 -2.57 5.52 -3.63
N ILE A 5 -3.76 5.02 -3.34
CA ILE A 5 -4.47 5.34 -2.11
C ILE A 5 -4.91 4.03 -1.45
N ARG A 6 -5.14 4.10 -0.16
CA ARG A 6 -5.75 2.98 0.56
C ARG A 6 -7.21 2.89 0.16
N ALA A 7 -7.69 1.69 -0.11
CA ALA A 7 -9.10 1.51 -0.41
C ALA A 7 -9.94 1.84 0.82
N PRO A 8 -11.10 2.46 0.65
CA PRO A 8 -11.95 2.77 1.80
C PRO A 8 -12.46 1.50 2.47
N GLY A 9 -12.64 1.57 3.77
CA GLY A 9 -13.16 0.44 4.53
C GLY A 9 -12.18 -0.65 4.83
N VAL A 10 -10.88 -0.44 4.57
CA VAL A 10 -9.85 -1.42 4.88
C VAL A 10 -9.36 -1.22 6.30
N LEU A 11 -9.41 -2.28 7.08
CA LEU A 11 -8.92 -2.31 8.46
C LEU A 11 -7.76 -3.29 8.55
N LEU A 12 -6.73 -2.88 9.29
CA LEU A 12 -5.57 -3.73 9.53
C LEU A 12 -5.54 -4.16 10.98
N GLU A 13 -5.24 -5.42 11.23
CA GLU A 13 -5.13 -5.94 12.57
C GLU A 13 -3.86 -6.77 12.69
N PRO A 14 -3.00 -6.47 13.68
CA PRO A 14 -1.77 -7.25 13.85
C PRO A 14 -2.08 -8.64 14.41
N LEU A 15 -1.37 -9.62 13.87
CA LEU A 15 -1.45 -11.01 14.33
C LEU A 15 -0.09 -11.41 14.90
N VAL A 16 -0.02 -12.61 15.46
CA VAL A 16 1.25 -13.13 15.95
C VAL A 16 2.28 -13.18 14.82
N GLU A 17 1.84 -13.58 13.64
CA GLU A 17 2.70 -13.59 12.47
C GLU A 17 1.99 -12.85 11.34
N GLY A 18 2.45 -11.63 11.06
CA GLY A 18 1.88 -10.85 9.97
C GLY A 18 0.67 -10.04 10.38
N TRP A 19 -0.22 -9.82 9.44
CA TRP A 19 -1.34 -8.93 9.61
C TRP A 19 -2.57 -9.48 8.91
N ALA A 20 -3.73 -9.15 9.45
CA ALA A 20 -4.99 -9.40 8.76
C ALA A 20 -5.51 -8.07 8.21
N ALA A 21 -5.88 -8.07 6.95
CA ALA A 21 -6.53 -6.92 6.33
C ALA A 21 -7.96 -7.30 6.03
N PHE A 22 -8.89 -6.52 6.53
CA PHE A 22 -10.31 -6.75 6.33
C PHE A 22 -10.89 -5.63 5.50
N SER A 23 -11.58 -5.98 4.41
CA SER A 23 -12.26 -5.01 3.56
C SER A 23 -13.75 -5.04 3.86
N SER A 24 -14.26 -3.96 4.45
CA SER A 24 -15.67 -3.90 4.78
C SER A 24 -16.54 -3.77 3.55
N LEU A 25 -15.99 -3.32 2.43
CA LEU A 25 -16.75 -3.18 1.19
C LEU A 25 -17.01 -4.52 0.52
N SER A 26 -16.04 -5.40 0.53
CA SER A 26 -16.17 -6.72 -0.09
C SER A 26 -16.51 -7.81 0.90
N GLY A 27 -16.28 -7.57 2.19
CA GLY A 27 -16.45 -8.56 3.22
C GLY A 27 -15.32 -9.59 3.27
N GLU A 28 -14.27 -9.38 2.52
CA GLU A 28 -13.16 -10.33 2.44
C GLU A 28 -12.05 -9.97 3.42
N SER A 29 -11.34 -11.00 3.84
CA SER A 29 -10.16 -10.84 4.68
C SER A 29 -8.95 -11.42 3.97
N HIS A 30 -7.81 -10.79 4.16
CA HIS A 30 -6.56 -11.22 3.55
C HIS A 30 -5.46 -11.23 4.58
N LEU A 31 -4.56 -12.21 4.47
CA LEU A 31 -3.38 -12.25 5.32
C LEU A 31 -2.24 -11.52 4.60
N LEU A 32 -1.59 -10.63 5.31
CA LEU A 32 -0.50 -9.83 4.77
C LEU A 32 0.77 -10.07 5.56
N ASN A 33 1.90 -10.04 4.87
CA ASN A 33 3.19 -9.98 5.56
C ASN A 33 3.45 -8.54 6.03
N ASP A 34 4.54 -8.36 6.76
CA ASP A 34 4.85 -7.05 7.33
C ASP A 34 5.06 -5.98 6.25
N GLU A 35 5.69 -6.35 5.14
CA GLU A 35 5.95 -5.41 4.05
C GLU A 35 4.66 -4.91 3.41
N SER A 36 3.73 -5.82 3.14
CA SER A 36 2.46 -5.46 2.54
C SER A 36 1.63 -4.59 3.48
N ALA A 37 1.60 -4.94 4.76
CA ALA A 37 0.87 -4.15 5.75
C ALA A 37 1.46 -2.76 5.89
N ALA A 38 2.78 -2.63 5.81
CA ALA A 38 3.44 -1.34 5.90
C ALA A 38 3.03 -0.43 4.74
N ILE A 39 2.88 -0.99 3.55
CA ILE A 39 2.41 -0.22 2.39
C ILE A 39 1.01 0.32 2.66
N VAL A 40 0.11 -0.54 3.10
CA VAL A 40 -1.28 -0.15 3.34
C VAL A 40 -1.36 0.91 4.43
N GLU A 41 -0.58 0.75 5.50
CA GLU A 41 -0.55 1.74 6.58
C GLU A 41 -0.01 3.09 6.12
N ALA A 42 0.98 3.07 5.25
CA ALA A 42 1.61 4.31 4.78
C ALA A 42 0.72 5.09 3.82
N LEU A 43 -0.23 4.42 3.17
CA LEU A 43 -1.11 5.07 2.21
C LEU A 43 -2.24 5.81 2.90
N ASP A 44 -2.58 6.95 2.33
CA ASP A 44 -3.67 7.77 2.80
C ASP A 44 -4.96 7.37 2.09
N LEU A 45 -6.10 7.64 2.71
CA LEU A 45 -7.40 7.40 2.11
C LEU A 45 -7.78 8.45 1.08
N VAL A 46 -7.23 9.64 1.20
CA VAL A 46 -7.64 10.78 0.40
C VAL A 46 -6.53 11.27 -0.50
N GLN A 47 -5.32 11.32 0.00
CA GLN A 47 -4.19 11.90 -0.72
C GLN A 47 -3.38 10.82 -1.40
N PRO A 48 -3.32 10.80 -2.74
CA PRO A 48 -2.54 9.80 -3.44
C PRO A 48 -1.03 10.00 -3.20
N LEU A 49 -0.34 8.89 -3.04
CA LEU A 49 1.11 8.89 -2.86
C LEU A 49 1.74 7.98 -3.91
N SER A 50 2.88 8.41 -4.43
CA SER A 50 3.61 7.60 -5.39
C SER A 50 4.34 6.46 -4.69
N SER A 51 4.66 5.41 -5.44
CA SER A 51 5.44 4.31 -4.89
C SER A 51 6.80 4.78 -4.39
N SER A 52 7.40 5.75 -5.07
CA SER A 52 8.67 6.33 -4.64
C SER A 52 8.55 6.99 -3.27
N ALA A 53 7.48 7.74 -3.05
CA ALA A 53 7.27 8.41 -1.76
C ALA A 53 7.09 7.39 -0.63
N ILE A 54 6.35 6.33 -0.91
CA ILE A 54 6.16 5.26 0.07
C ILE A 54 7.47 4.55 0.37
N CYS A 55 8.26 4.24 -0.66
CA CYS A 55 9.55 3.59 -0.47
C CYS A 55 10.49 4.44 0.39
N LYS A 56 10.52 5.74 0.15
CA LYS A 56 11.35 6.64 0.94
C LYS A 56 10.90 6.68 2.40
N SER A 57 9.59 6.74 2.61
CA SER A 57 9.04 6.77 3.97
C SER A 57 9.38 5.50 4.73
N LEU A 58 9.19 4.34 4.10
CA LEU A 58 9.50 3.07 4.72
C LEU A 58 11.00 2.89 4.95
N ALA A 59 11.82 3.37 4.03
CA ALA A 59 13.26 3.29 4.18
C ALA A 59 13.72 4.09 5.41
N GLN A 60 13.14 5.24 5.65
CA GLN A 60 13.47 6.04 6.82
C GLN A 60 13.04 5.34 8.10
N ASP A 61 11.84 4.77 8.11
CA ASP A 61 11.32 4.11 9.29
C ASP A 61 12.11 2.86 9.65
N CYS A 62 12.57 2.12 8.65
CA CYS A 62 13.29 0.87 8.86
C CYS A 62 14.80 1.03 8.92
N GLY A 63 15.31 2.20 8.54
CA GLY A 63 16.75 2.41 8.48
C GLY A 63 17.42 1.64 7.36
N MET A 64 16.69 1.33 6.29
CA MET A 64 17.21 0.59 5.16
C MET A 64 17.41 1.49 3.94
N PRO A 65 18.32 1.13 3.03
CA PRO A 65 18.43 1.86 1.77
C PRO A 65 17.14 1.76 0.96
N THR A 66 16.80 2.84 0.28
CA THR A 66 15.57 2.90 -0.51
C THR A 66 15.53 1.79 -1.56
N ALA A 67 16.67 1.48 -2.18
CA ALA A 67 16.74 0.44 -3.21
C ALA A 67 16.37 -0.94 -2.66
N GLU A 68 16.75 -1.23 -1.42
CA GLU A 68 16.38 -2.48 -0.79
C GLU A 68 14.90 -2.55 -0.48
N VAL A 69 14.33 -1.43 -0.03
CA VAL A 69 12.89 -1.35 0.23
C VAL A 69 12.12 -1.56 -1.07
N GLU A 70 12.54 -0.91 -2.15
CA GLU A 70 11.88 -1.08 -3.44
C GLU A 70 11.86 -2.54 -3.89
N ARG A 71 12.98 -3.22 -3.66
CA ARG A 71 13.08 -4.63 -4.03
C ARG A 71 12.19 -5.51 -3.16
N ALA A 72 12.14 -5.20 -1.86
CA ALA A 72 11.38 -6.00 -0.92
C ALA A 72 9.87 -5.87 -1.14
N ILE A 73 9.40 -4.69 -1.50
CA ILE A 73 7.96 -4.44 -1.64
C ILE A 73 7.47 -4.45 -3.08
N GLY A 74 8.38 -4.64 -4.04
CA GLY A 74 8.04 -4.52 -5.46
C GLY A 74 6.91 -5.44 -5.91
N SER A 75 6.89 -6.67 -5.44
CA SER A 75 5.84 -7.62 -5.81
C SER A 75 4.56 -7.43 -4.99
N ALA A 76 4.63 -6.73 -3.88
CA ALA A 76 3.47 -6.57 -3.02
C ALA A 76 2.41 -5.65 -3.63
N TRP A 77 2.83 -4.71 -4.46
CA TRP A 77 1.92 -3.74 -5.07
C TRP A 77 0.80 -4.41 -5.86
N GLU A 78 1.18 -5.35 -6.73
CA GLU A 78 0.19 -6.03 -7.55
C GLU A 78 -0.76 -6.86 -6.71
N GLN A 79 -0.23 -7.54 -5.71
CA GLN A 79 -1.06 -8.36 -4.83
C GLN A 79 -2.06 -7.51 -4.07
N LEU A 80 -1.64 -6.34 -3.59
CA LEU A 80 -2.52 -5.45 -2.86
C LEU A 80 -3.61 -4.87 -3.76
N ILE A 81 -3.27 -4.55 -5.00
CA ILE A 81 -4.26 -4.05 -5.96
C ILE A 81 -5.27 -5.15 -6.28
N GLU A 82 -4.81 -6.36 -6.55
CA GLU A 82 -5.70 -7.48 -6.84
C GLU A 82 -6.62 -7.81 -5.67
N ALA A 83 -6.11 -7.68 -4.45
CA ALA A 83 -6.91 -7.92 -3.26
C ALA A 83 -7.90 -6.80 -2.97
N GLY A 84 -7.80 -5.68 -3.67
CA GLY A 84 -8.69 -4.55 -3.46
C GLY A 84 -8.38 -3.74 -2.22
N LEU A 85 -7.19 -3.90 -1.66
CA LEU A 85 -6.78 -3.19 -0.45
C LEU A 85 -6.23 -1.80 -0.73
N ILE A 86 -5.69 -1.60 -1.92
CA ILE A 86 -5.23 -0.29 -2.39
C ILE A 86 -5.76 -0.07 -3.79
N ARG A 87 -5.79 1.19 -4.19
CA ARG A 87 -6.23 1.56 -5.53
C ARG A 87 -5.15 2.39 -6.19
N GLU A 88 -4.89 2.09 -7.44
CA GLU A 88 -4.04 2.95 -8.25
C GLU A 88 -4.87 4.13 -8.72
N GLN A 89 -4.35 5.32 -8.48
CA GLN A 89 -5.02 6.54 -8.90
C GLN A 89 -3.99 7.33 -9.68
N SER A 90 -4.16 7.39 -10.99
CA SER A 90 -3.26 8.18 -11.79
C SER A 90 -3.36 9.62 -11.34
N ASN A 91 -2.22 10.30 -11.34
CA ASN A 91 -2.20 11.72 -11.03
C ASN A 91 -2.81 12.46 -12.22
N ALA A 92 -4.12 12.47 -12.23
CA ALA A 92 -4.88 12.92 -13.36
C ALA A 92 -4.95 14.45 -13.44
N SER A 93 -3.87 15.07 -13.13
CA SER A 93 -3.79 16.50 -13.31
C SER A 93 -3.72 16.84 -14.79
N ASP A 94 -3.62 15.87 -15.64
CA ASP A 94 -3.58 16.10 -17.06
C ASP A 94 -4.99 16.36 -17.58
N PRO A 95 -5.30 17.60 -17.91
CA PRO A 95 -6.64 17.95 -18.36
C PRO A 95 -6.94 17.46 -19.77
N LEU A 96 -5.97 16.94 -20.45
CA LEU A 96 -6.16 16.48 -21.81
C LEU A 96 -6.67 15.05 -21.88
N GLN A 97 -6.81 14.47 -20.75
CA GLN A 97 -7.36 13.13 -20.68
C GLN A 97 -8.85 13.14 -20.89
#